data_21117c51e23fb2413ea6c3d2f767c702
#
_entry.id   21117c51e23fb2413ea6c3d2f767c702
#
_cell.length_a   1.000
_cell.length_b   1.000
_cell.length_c   1.000
_cell.angle_alpha   90.00
_cell.angle_beta   90.00
_cell.angle_gamma   90.00
#
_symmetry.space_group_name_H-M   'P 1'
#
loop_
_entity.id
_entity.type
_entity.pdbx_description
1 polymer ?
#
loop_
_entity_poly.entity_id
_entity_poly.type
_entity_poly.pdbx_seq_one_letter_code
_entity_poly.pdbx_strand_id
1 'polypeptide(L)'
;MFVLETEEDFGRVAAQTAKQVIMQGIREAERERVLSEYGDKEGTVVNGTIQKIDRGNVIIEFGRATGMLSKKEQIPGEFYKQGARIKAYLYSVEEGARGINLWLSRTHPQFLLELFAIEAPEVANEVVELKAIAREPGARSKVAVWSNDEGIDPIGSLVGQRGVRAIAFSSTTS
;
A
#
# COMPACT_ATOMS: atom_id res chain seq x y z
N MET A 1 -38.04 -2.65 -43.86
CA MET A 1 -37.09 -3.64 -44.40
C MET A 1 -36.54 -4.41 -43.19
N PHE A 2 -37.08 -5.61 -42.90
CA PHE A 2 -36.62 -6.45 -41.84
C PHE A 2 -35.35 -7.17 -42.31
N VAL A 3 -34.24 -6.92 -41.66
CA VAL A 3 -33.02 -7.70 -41.87
C VAL A 3 -33.20 -9.01 -41.11
N LEU A 4 -33.32 -10.13 -41.84
CA LEU A 4 -33.28 -11.46 -41.27
C LEU A 4 -31.83 -11.72 -40.83
N GLU A 5 -31.58 -11.66 -39.53
CA GLU A 5 -30.32 -12.14 -38.98
C GLU A 5 -30.20 -13.65 -39.26
N THR A 6 -29.07 -14.07 -39.81
CA THR A 6 -28.80 -15.47 -40.06
C THR A 6 -28.53 -16.18 -38.73
N GLU A 7 -28.79 -17.51 -38.67
CA GLU A 7 -28.48 -18.32 -37.46
C GLU A 7 -27.01 -18.20 -37.04
N GLU A 8 -26.08 -17.98 -37.98
CA GLU A 8 -24.67 -17.75 -37.71
C GLU A 8 -24.42 -16.41 -37.01
N ASP A 9 -25.13 -15.35 -37.40
CA ASP A 9 -24.99 -14.03 -36.76
C ASP A 9 -25.58 -14.05 -35.36
N PHE A 10 -26.69 -14.75 -35.16
CA PHE A 10 -27.26 -14.98 -33.83
C PHE A 10 -26.32 -15.78 -32.94
N GLY A 11 -25.67 -16.82 -33.44
CA GLY A 11 -24.67 -17.61 -32.73
C GLY A 11 -23.46 -16.80 -32.32
N ARG A 12 -22.97 -15.90 -33.18
CA ARG A 12 -21.86 -14.97 -32.86
C ARG A 12 -22.23 -13.98 -31.74
N VAL A 13 -23.41 -13.38 -31.82
CA VAL A 13 -23.90 -12.44 -30.81
C VAL A 13 -24.09 -13.15 -29.48
N ALA A 14 -24.68 -14.35 -29.48
CA ALA A 14 -24.84 -15.15 -28.27
C ALA A 14 -23.48 -15.53 -27.64
N ALA A 15 -22.48 -15.92 -28.45
CA ALA A 15 -21.14 -16.24 -28.00
C ALA A 15 -20.40 -15.01 -27.41
N GLN A 16 -20.54 -13.83 -28.05
CA GLN A 16 -19.98 -12.58 -27.52
C GLN A 16 -20.65 -12.16 -26.22
N THR A 17 -21.97 -12.28 -26.13
CA THR A 17 -22.71 -11.98 -24.88
C THR A 17 -22.30 -12.92 -23.76
N ALA A 18 -22.20 -14.23 -24.02
CA ALA A 18 -21.72 -15.20 -23.04
C ALA A 18 -20.28 -14.87 -22.57
N LYS A 19 -19.39 -14.51 -23.48
CA LYS A 19 -18.03 -14.10 -23.14
C LYS A 19 -18.01 -12.85 -22.25
N GLN A 20 -18.82 -11.84 -22.57
CA GLN A 20 -18.94 -10.62 -21.77
C GLN A 20 -19.44 -10.92 -20.36
N VAL A 21 -20.48 -11.74 -20.20
CA VAL A 21 -21.03 -12.16 -18.89
C VAL A 21 -19.99 -12.90 -18.07
N ILE A 22 -19.24 -13.83 -18.67
CA ILE A 22 -18.17 -14.57 -17.99
C ILE A 22 -17.05 -13.63 -17.56
N MET A 23 -16.59 -12.72 -18.43
CA MET A 23 -15.54 -11.75 -18.11
C MET A 23 -15.97 -10.77 -17.03
N GLN A 24 -17.22 -10.36 -17.01
CA GLN A 24 -17.78 -9.51 -15.96
C GLN A 24 -17.83 -10.26 -14.63
N GLY A 25 -18.29 -11.50 -14.61
CA GLY A 25 -18.30 -12.32 -13.41
C GLY A 25 -16.90 -12.56 -12.83
N ILE A 26 -15.89 -12.77 -13.69
CA ILE A 26 -14.49 -12.88 -13.26
C ILE A 26 -14.01 -11.57 -12.63
N ARG A 27 -14.31 -10.42 -13.24
CA ARG A 27 -13.93 -9.10 -12.70
C ARG A 27 -14.58 -8.81 -11.35
N GLU A 28 -15.86 -9.15 -11.20
CA GLU A 28 -16.58 -9.00 -9.93
C GLU A 28 -15.98 -9.90 -8.83
N ALA A 29 -15.69 -11.15 -9.13
CA ALA A 29 -15.05 -12.06 -8.19
C ALA A 29 -13.63 -11.61 -7.79
N GLU A 30 -12.84 -11.08 -8.74
CA GLU A 30 -11.53 -10.49 -8.44
C GLU A 30 -11.66 -9.24 -7.57
N ARG A 31 -12.66 -8.41 -7.83
CA ARG A 31 -12.96 -7.20 -7.07
C ARG A 31 -13.33 -7.50 -5.63
N GLU A 32 -14.28 -8.42 -5.41
CA GLU A 32 -14.66 -8.87 -4.07
C GLU A 32 -13.48 -9.47 -3.31
N ARG A 33 -12.65 -10.24 -4.00
CA ARG A 33 -11.45 -10.84 -3.40
C ARG A 33 -10.43 -9.78 -2.95
N VAL A 34 -10.14 -8.80 -3.81
CA VAL A 34 -9.22 -7.71 -3.47
C VAL A 34 -9.78 -6.88 -2.32
N LEU A 35 -11.06 -6.58 -2.32
CA LEU A 35 -11.71 -5.84 -1.25
C LEU A 35 -11.67 -6.61 0.08
N SER A 36 -11.94 -7.91 0.05
CA SER A 36 -11.86 -8.79 1.24
C SER A 36 -10.43 -8.93 1.76
N GLU A 37 -9.42 -8.98 0.87
CA GLU A 37 -8.02 -9.16 1.26
C GLU A 37 -7.36 -7.87 1.78
N TYR A 38 -7.73 -6.72 1.19
CA TYR A 38 -7.07 -5.44 1.46
C TYR A 38 -7.94 -4.43 2.18
N GLY A 39 -9.26 -4.61 2.27
CA GLY A 39 -10.15 -3.72 3.01
C GLY A 39 -9.75 -3.60 4.48
N ASP A 40 -9.43 -4.72 5.12
CA ASP A 40 -8.98 -4.76 6.52
C ASP A 40 -7.52 -4.31 6.71
N LYS A 41 -6.77 -4.12 5.61
CA LYS A 41 -5.38 -3.63 5.63
C LYS A 41 -5.26 -2.13 5.41
N GLU A 42 -6.38 -1.44 5.24
CA GLU A 42 -6.37 0.03 5.26
C GLU A 42 -5.82 0.50 6.59
N GLY A 43 -4.90 1.45 6.55
CA GLY A 43 -4.21 1.91 7.74
C GLY A 43 -2.94 1.12 8.11
N THR A 44 -2.50 0.18 7.29
CA THR A 44 -1.28 -0.62 7.54
C THR A 44 -0.22 -0.43 6.46
N VAL A 45 1.00 -0.89 6.75
CA VAL A 45 2.09 -0.92 5.77
C VAL A 45 2.02 -2.20 4.95
N VAL A 46 1.97 -2.04 3.64
CA VAL A 46 2.01 -3.14 2.67
C VAL A 46 3.36 -3.20 1.96
N ASN A 47 3.78 -4.42 1.61
CA ASN A 47 5.00 -4.68 0.85
C ASN A 47 4.63 -5.07 -0.57
N GLY A 48 5.21 -4.39 -1.55
CA GLY A 48 4.97 -4.68 -2.94
C GLY A 48 6.22 -4.58 -3.80
N THR A 49 6.03 -4.78 -5.09
CA THR A 49 7.07 -4.64 -6.11
C THR A 49 6.66 -3.56 -7.09
N ILE A 50 7.56 -2.67 -7.42
CA ILE A 50 7.30 -1.61 -8.40
C ILE A 50 7.12 -2.25 -9.77
N GLN A 51 5.91 -2.20 -10.31
CA GLN A 51 5.57 -2.74 -11.61
C GLN A 51 5.99 -1.78 -12.73
N LYS A 52 5.66 -0.51 -12.59
CA LYS A 52 5.99 0.55 -13.57
C LYS A 52 5.86 1.93 -12.96
N ILE A 53 6.41 2.90 -13.66
CA ILE A 53 6.21 4.32 -13.37
C ILE A 53 5.44 4.92 -14.55
N ASP A 54 4.30 5.54 -14.26
CA ASP A 54 3.46 6.16 -15.27
C ASP A 54 3.16 7.62 -14.90
N ARG A 55 3.60 8.55 -15.73
CA ARG A 55 3.41 10.00 -15.54
C ARG A 55 3.83 10.50 -14.15
N GLY A 56 4.90 9.91 -13.60
CA GLY A 56 5.41 10.23 -12.27
C GLY A 56 4.71 9.53 -11.10
N ASN A 57 3.65 8.78 -11.34
CA ASN A 57 3.05 7.91 -10.34
C ASN A 57 3.70 6.52 -10.40
N VAL A 58 3.94 5.94 -9.23
CA VAL A 58 4.51 4.59 -9.13
C VAL A 58 3.39 3.59 -8.94
N ILE A 59 3.33 2.62 -9.83
CA ILE A 59 2.38 1.50 -9.75
C ILE A 59 3.08 0.34 -9.06
N ILE A 60 2.49 -0.09 -7.95
CA ILE A 60 3.04 -1.12 -7.08
C ILE A 60 2.10 -2.32 -7.12
N GLU A 61 2.68 -3.48 -7.36
CA GLU A 61 1.98 -4.76 -7.37
C GLU A 61 2.24 -5.50 -6.05
N PHE A 62 1.18 -5.98 -5.42
CA PHE A 62 1.25 -6.84 -4.25
C PHE A 62 0.29 -8.01 -4.41
N GLY A 63 0.86 -9.15 -4.74
CA GLY A 63 0.09 -10.33 -5.08
C GLY A 63 -0.73 -10.13 -6.34
N ARG A 64 -2.06 -10.12 -6.19
CA ARG A 64 -3.00 -9.90 -7.30
C ARG A 64 -3.57 -8.48 -7.36
N ALA A 65 -3.24 -7.67 -6.37
CA ALA A 65 -3.70 -6.30 -6.28
C ALA A 65 -2.62 -5.33 -6.78
N THR A 66 -3.08 -4.20 -7.26
CA THR A 66 -2.23 -3.10 -7.73
C THR A 66 -2.61 -1.83 -7.01
N GLY A 67 -1.63 -1.14 -6.44
CA GLY A 67 -1.83 0.15 -5.81
C GLY A 67 -1.08 1.27 -6.51
N MET A 68 -1.52 2.47 -6.27
CA MET A 68 -0.94 3.69 -6.82
C MET A 68 -0.28 4.53 -5.73
N LEU A 69 1.01 4.80 -5.89
CA LEU A 69 1.75 5.78 -5.12
C LEU A 69 1.88 7.05 -5.97
N SER A 70 1.03 8.02 -5.71
CA SER A 70 1.00 9.28 -6.45
C SER A 70 2.27 10.09 -6.22
N LYS A 71 2.63 10.96 -7.16
CA LYS A 71 3.83 11.80 -7.05
C LYS A 71 3.88 12.64 -5.77
N LYS A 72 2.73 13.08 -5.25
CA LYS A 72 2.61 13.86 -4.01
C LYS A 72 2.91 13.05 -2.75
N GLU A 73 2.67 11.73 -2.83
CA GLU A 73 2.84 10.78 -1.73
C GLU A 73 4.21 10.07 -1.74
N GLN A 74 5.07 10.46 -2.68
CA GLN A 74 6.44 9.95 -2.80
C GLN A 74 7.40 10.78 -1.95
N ILE A 75 8.44 10.13 -1.44
CA ILE A 75 9.51 10.81 -0.70
C ILE A 75 10.37 11.59 -1.70
N PRO A 76 10.57 12.91 -1.49
CA PRO A 76 11.44 13.72 -2.35
C PRO A 76 12.88 13.18 -2.35
N GLY A 77 13.44 12.99 -3.54
CA GLY A 77 14.81 12.49 -3.71
C GLY A 77 14.93 10.97 -3.73
N GLU A 78 13.86 10.23 -3.46
CA GLU A 78 13.87 8.77 -3.57
C GLU A 78 13.76 8.32 -5.03
N PHE A 79 14.58 7.32 -5.39
CA PHE A 79 14.58 6.74 -6.73
C PHE A 79 13.79 5.45 -6.77
N TYR A 80 12.73 5.45 -7.56
CA TYR A 80 11.88 4.28 -7.78
C TYR A 80 12.35 3.51 -9.01
N LYS A 81 12.73 2.26 -8.82
CA LYS A 81 13.18 1.39 -9.91
C LYS A 81 12.19 0.25 -10.13
N GLN A 82 11.82 0.02 -11.38
CA GLN A 82 10.98 -1.13 -11.74
C GLN A 82 11.61 -2.44 -11.25
N GLY A 83 10.80 -3.31 -10.66
CA GLY A 83 11.23 -4.57 -10.07
C GLY A 83 11.77 -4.47 -8.64
N ALA A 84 11.97 -3.25 -8.11
CA ALA A 84 12.40 -3.08 -6.72
C ALA A 84 11.24 -3.33 -5.75
N ARG A 85 11.57 -3.92 -4.60
CA ARG A 85 10.62 -4.06 -3.49
C ARG A 85 10.49 -2.74 -2.75
N ILE A 86 9.27 -2.43 -2.34
CA ILE A 86 8.95 -1.20 -1.64
C ILE A 86 7.90 -1.44 -0.57
N LYS A 87 8.08 -0.78 0.58
CA LYS A 87 7.06 -0.68 1.63
C LYS A 87 6.30 0.64 1.45
N ALA A 88 4.99 0.61 1.56
CA ALA A 88 4.16 1.81 1.53
C ALA A 88 2.96 1.68 2.46
N TYR A 89 2.48 2.80 2.95
CA TYR A 89 1.29 2.87 3.81
C TYR A 89 0.03 2.89 2.93
N LEU A 90 -0.89 1.96 3.17
CA LEU A 90 -2.17 1.89 2.48
C LEU A 90 -3.16 2.81 3.21
N TYR A 91 -3.38 4.00 2.69
CA TYR A 91 -4.21 5.00 3.37
C TYR A 91 -5.67 5.02 2.91
N SER A 92 -5.98 4.42 1.76
CA SER A 92 -7.36 4.30 1.28
C SER A 92 -7.53 3.12 0.32
N VAL A 93 -8.66 2.44 0.47
CA VAL A 93 -9.14 1.38 -0.42
C VAL A 93 -10.46 1.85 -1.01
N GLU A 94 -10.48 2.15 -2.29
CA GLU A 94 -11.64 2.73 -2.98
C GLU A 94 -12.14 1.83 -4.09
N GLU A 95 -13.44 1.71 -4.20
CA GLU A 95 -14.09 1.04 -5.30
C GLU A 95 -14.23 1.98 -6.50
N GLY A 96 -13.57 1.65 -7.60
CA GLY A 96 -13.62 2.40 -8.84
C GLY A 96 -14.30 1.67 -10.00
N ALA A 97 -14.57 2.38 -11.08
CA ALA A 97 -15.22 1.81 -12.26
C ALA A 97 -14.45 0.65 -12.92
N ARG A 98 -13.14 0.58 -12.72
CA ARG A 98 -12.26 -0.44 -13.33
C ARG A 98 -11.77 -1.50 -12.32
N GLY A 99 -12.23 -1.46 -11.08
CA GLY A 99 -11.79 -2.35 -10.00
C GLY A 99 -11.53 -1.59 -8.71
N ILE A 100 -10.83 -2.23 -7.79
CA ILE A 100 -10.44 -1.63 -6.51
C ILE A 100 -9.16 -0.83 -6.69
N ASN A 101 -9.18 0.43 -6.26
CA ASN A 101 -8.03 1.32 -6.24
C ASN A 101 -7.44 1.30 -4.84
N LEU A 102 -6.17 0.94 -4.74
CA LEU A 102 -5.41 0.96 -3.50
C LEU A 102 -4.48 2.17 -3.54
N TRP A 103 -4.72 3.12 -2.63
CA TRP A 103 -3.95 4.35 -2.55
C TRP A 103 -2.84 4.24 -1.52
N LEU A 104 -1.64 4.52 -1.94
CA LEU A 104 -0.43 4.33 -1.15
C LEU A 104 0.24 5.67 -0.86
N SER A 105 0.85 5.77 0.31
CA SER A 105 1.66 6.91 0.72
C SER A 105 2.96 6.47 1.37
N ARG A 106 4.03 7.24 1.14
CA ARG A 106 5.31 7.13 1.86
C ARG A 106 5.62 8.39 2.66
N THR A 107 4.82 9.45 2.47
CA THR A 107 4.95 10.72 3.20
C THR A 107 4.04 10.80 4.42
N HIS A 108 3.01 9.96 4.49
CA HIS A 108 2.02 9.97 5.57
C HIS A 108 2.69 9.72 6.94
N PRO A 109 2.34 10.48 8.00
CA PRO A 109 2.91 10.30 9.33
C PRO A 109 2.70 8.88 9.88
N GLN A 110 1.56 8.26 9.63
CA GLN A 110 1.25 6.90 10.05
C GLN A 110 2.17 5.85 9.42
N PHE A 111 2.73 6.13 8.25
CA PHE A 111 3.73 5.24 7.66
C PHE A 111 4.92 4.99 8.60
N LEU A 112 5.37 6.06 9.27
CA LEU A 112 6.48 5.96 10.21
C LEU A 112 6.07 5.22 11.50
N LEU A 113 4.85 5.46 12.00
CA LEU A 113 4.29 4.75 13.16
C LEU A 113 4.24 3.24 12.92
N GLU A 114 3.69 2.83 11.79
CA GLU A 114 3.57 1.43 11.41
C GLU A 114 4.95 0.77 11.23
N LEU A 115 5.92 1.50 10.66
CA LEU A 115 7.30 0.99 10.56
C LEU A 115 7.92 0.78 11.95
N PHE A 116 7.70 1.68 12.90
CA PHE A 116 8.16 1.48 14.26
C PHE A 116 7.51 0.26 14.91
N ALA A 117 6.22 0.05 14.73
CA ALA A 117 5.52 -1.11 15.25
C ALA A 117 6.06 -2.43 14.65
N ILE A 118 6.46 -2.42 13.37
CA ILE A 118 7.05 -3.60 12.71
C ILE A 118 8.45 -3.90 13.23
N GLU A 119 9.29 -2.87 13.44
CA GLU A 119 10.70 -3.04 13.78
C GLU A 119 10.97 -3.05 15.31
N ALA A 120 10.05 -2.51 16.11
CA ALA A 120 10.16 -2.41 17.54
C ALA A 120 8.95 -3.10 18.22
N PRO A 121 9.12 -4.33 18.73
CA PRO A 121 8.05 -5.06 19.41
C PRO A 121 7.49 -4.31 20.63
N GLU A 122 8.29 -3.47 21.27
CA GLU A 122 7.89 -2.64 22.40
C GLU A 122 6.81 -1.62 22.02
N VAL A 123 6.80 -1.15 20.77
CA VAL A 123 5.76 -0.29 20.20
C VAL A 123 4.53 -1.12 19.86
N ALA A 124 4.70 -2.26 19.21
CA ALA A 124 3.61 -3.17 18.86
C ALA A 124 2.83 -3.67 20.10
N ASN A 125 3.51 -3.84 21.23
CA ASN A 125 2.92 -4.27 22.49
C ASN A 125 2.46 -3.10 23.39
N GLU A 126 2.44 -1.88 22.87
CA GLU A 126 2.01 -0.67 23.59
C GLU A 126 2.81 -0.36 24.87
N VAL A 127 3.99 -0.95 25.02
CA VAL A 127 4.91 -0.64 26.13
C VAL A 127 5.58 0.71 25.90
N VAL A 128 5.95 1.00 24.64
CA VAL A 128 6.46 2.30 24.20
C VAL A 128 5.43 2.94 23.27
N GLU A 129 4.96 4.10 23.65
CA GLU A 129 4.01 4.88 22.86
C GLU A 129 4.68 6.01 22.08
N LEU A 130 4.25 6.21 20.85
CA LEU A 130 4.63 7.32 20.00
C LEU A 130 3.60 8.44 20.16
N LYS A 131 3.96 9.48 20.92
CA LYS A 131 3.01 10.57 21.27
C LYS A 131 2.85 11.60 20.17
N ALA A 132 3.92 11.92 19.46
CA ALA A 132 3.90 12.90 18.38
C ALA A 132 4.99 12.61 17.35
N ILE A 133 4.67 12.89 16.09
CA ILE A 133 5.62 12.80 14.98
C ILE A 133 5.58 14.11 14.19
N ALA A 134 6.75 14.70 14.00
CA ALA A 134 6.98 15.78 13.05
C ALA A 134 7.97 15.27 11.99
N ARG A 135 7.52 15.16 10.74
CA ARG A 135 8.28 14.54 9.66
C ARG A 135 8.44 15.47 8.46
N GLU A 136 9.67 15.59 8.01
CA GLU A 136 10.05 16.11 6.69
C GLU A 136 10.48 14.90 5.84
N PRO A 137 9.60 14.35 4.95
CA PRO A 137 9.91 13.16 4.18
C PRO A 137 11.19 13.32 3.37
N GLY A 138 12.09 12.32 3.44
CA GLY A 138 13.39 12.34 2.75
C GLY A 138 14.47 13.19 3.44
N ALA A 139 14.16 13.87 4.56
CA ALA A 139 15.13 14.71 5.27
C ALA A 139 15.31 14.25 6.72
N ARG A 140 14.29 14.46 7.56
CA ARG A 140 14.38 14.13 9.00
C ARG A 140 13.01 13.87 9.61
N SER A 141 13.01 13.17 10.73
CA SER A 141 11.82 12.98 11.55
C SER A 141 12.15 13.19 13.02
N LYS A 142 11.25 13.87 13.73
CA LYS A 142 11.28 14.02 15.19
C LYS A 142 10.12 13.23 15.75
N VAL A 143 10.40 12.36 16.70
CA VAL A 143 9.40 11.49 17.32
C VAL A 143 9.45 11.70 18.82
N ALA A 144 8.31 12.03 19.41
CA ALA A 144 8.14 12.06 20.85
C ALA A 144 7.64 10.70 21.32
N VAL A 145 8.36 10.11 22.25
CA VAL A 145 8.10 8.76 22.76
C VAL A 145 7.88 8.77 24.25
N TRP A 146 7.06 7.84 24.72
CA TRP A 146 6.76 7.63 26.13
C TRP A 146 6.80 6.14 26.43
N SER A 147 7.26 5.76 27.63
CA SER A 147 7.16 4.39 28.12
C SER A 147 6.08 4.27 29.19
N ASN A 148 5.25 3.25 29.06
CA ASN A 148 4.28 2.86 30.09
C ASN A 148 4.90 1.98 31.16
N ASP A 149 6.16 1.53 30.95
CA ASP A 149 6.96 0.75 31.92
C ASP A 149 8.18 1.58 32.35
N GLU A 150 8.30 1.84 33.63
CA GLU A 150 9.41 2.62 34.22
C GLU A 150 10.78 1.93 34.04
N GLY A 151 10.81 0.63 33.83
CA GLY A 151 12.03 -0.15 33.59
C GLY A 151 12.53 -0.11 32.16
N ILE A 152 11.78 0.49 31.22
CA ILE A 152 12.11 0.52 29.80
C ILE A 152 12.43 1.94 29.33
N ASP A 153 13.65 2.11 28.80
CA ASP A 153 14.04 3.34 28.11
C ASP A 153 13.39 3.40 26.71
N PRO A 154 12.41 4.30 26.48
CA PRO A 154 11.70 4.37 25.24
C PRO A 154 12.58 4.79 24.07
N ILE A 155 13.60 5.62 24.30
CA ILE A 155 14.53 6.07 23.25
C ILE A 155 15.47 4.92 22.90
N GLY A 156 16.05 4.26 23.89
CA GLY A 156 16.94 3.11 23.70
C GLY A 156 16.25 1.97 22.94
N SER A 157 14.99 1.70 23.24
CA SER A 157 14.20 0.68 22.56
C SER A 157 14.02 0.97 21.06
N LEU A 158 13.78 2.23 20.69
CA LEU A 158 13.58 2.62 19.29
C LEU A 158 14.89 2.74 18.51
N VAL A 159 15.95 3.20 19.15
CA VAL A 159 17.27 3.30 18.51
C VAL A 159 17.88 1.90 18.34
N GLY A 160 17.66 1.02 19.29
CA GLY A 160 18.25 -0.32 19.34
C GLY A 160 19.75 -0.30 19.66
N GLN A 161 20.31 -1.48 19.87
CA GLN A 161 21.74 -1.60 20.14
C GLN A 161 22.57 -1.09 18.96
N ARG A 162 23.48 -0.15 19.21
CA ARG A 162 24.35 0.48 18.21
C ARG A 162 23.60 1.16 17.06
N GLY A 163 22.35 1.57 17.26
CA GLY A 163 21.56 2.25 16.26
C GLY A 163 20.99 1.36 15.15
N VAL A 164 20.99 0.05 15.31
CA VAL A 164 20.55 -0.91 14.27
C VAL A 164 19.10 -0.66 13.83
N ARG A 165 18.20 -0.40 14.78
CA ARG A 165 16.80 -0.08 14.47
C ARG A 165 16.66 1.28 13.79
N ALA A 166 17.38 2.29 14.25
CA ALA A 166 17.37 3.61 13.61
C ALA A 166 17.88 3.56 12.16
N ILE A 167 18.89 2.73 11.88
CA ILE A 167 19.39 2.48 10.52
C ILE A 167 18.32 1.79 9.67
N ALA A 168 17.61 0.79 10.21
CA ALA A 168 16.53 0.10 9.50
C ALA A 168 15.41 1.06 9.11
N PHE A 169 14.99 1.98 9.99
CA PHE A 169 14.02 3.02 9.68
C PHE A 169 14.53 3.97 8.59
N SER A 170 15.76 4.43 8.69
CA SER A 170 16.36 5.32 7.70
C SER A 170 16.42 4.68 6.32
N SER A 171 16.88 3.43 6.22
CA SER A 171 16.96 2.72 4.93
C SER A 171 15.61 2.42 4.29
N THR A 172 14.52 2.39 5.07
CA THR A 172 13.17 2.17 4.55
C THR A 172 12.49 3.47 4.14
N THR A 173 12.92 4.61 4.71
CA THR A 173 12.31 5.94 4.52
C THR A 173 13.15 6.92 3.70
N SER A 174 14.32 6.47 3.21
CA SER A 174 15.23 7.27 2.35
C SER A 174 15.03 7.00 0.89
#